data_5c01ae14daba6a3fa51049557b0b1fda
#
_entry.id   5c01ae14daba6a3fa51049557b0b1fda
#
_cell.length_a   1.000
_cell.length_b   1.000
_cell.length_c   1.000
_cell.angle_alpha   90.00
_cell.angle_beta   90.00
_cell.angle_gamma   90.00
#
_symmetry.space_group_name_H-M   'P 1'
#
loop_
_entity.id
_entity.type
_entity.pdbx_description
1 polymer ?
#
loop_
_entity_poly.entity_id
_entity_poly.type
_entity_poly.pdbx_seq_one_letter_code
_entity_poly.pdbx_strand_id
1 'polypeptide(L)'
;MTSSPRILLVDDEPDLLDLMELTLVKMGLETDRAASVAEAQARLTQTRYDLCLTDMRMTDGEGLEVIATASALANPVPVAVITAYGNAGNAVAALKAGAFDYLAKPVALDQLRALVKSALKIPEATRSDASPRDLIGHSATMQDIRARIAKLARTQAPVHITGESGSGKELAARRIHRLGNRADKPFVAVNCG
;
A
#
# COMPACT_ATOMS: atom_id res chain seq x y z
N MET A 1 0.07 25.54 12.53
CA MET A 1 -1.09 24.64 12.52
C MET A 1 -0.91 23.70 11.33
N THR A 2 -0.52 22.47 11.54
CA THR A 2 -0.41 21.47 10.46
C THR A 2 -1.84 21.04 10.10
N SER A 3 -2.32 21.43 8.91
CA SER A 3 -3.59 20.93 8.39
C SER A 3 -3.52 19.41 8.26
N SER A 4 -4.64 18.74 8.56
CA SER A 4 -4.75 17.29 8.31
C SER A 4 -4.49 16.99 6.83
N PRO A 5 -3.78 15.90 6.50
CA PRO A 5 -3.59 15.51 5.11
C PRO A 5 -4.94 15.27 4.42
N ARG A 6 -5.04 15.71 3.17
CA ARG A 6 -6.27 15.64 2.37
C ARG A 6 -6.13 14.65 1.23
N ILE A 7 -7.10 13.75 1.11
CA ILE A 7 -7.09 12.64 0.16
C ILE A 7 -8.27 12.75 -0.79
N LEU A 8 -8.01 12.61 -2.09
CA LEU A 8 -9.06 12.48 -3.10
C LEU A 8 -9.36 10.99 -3.33
N LEU A 9 -10.63 10.62 -3.20
CA LEU A 9 -11.16 9.28 -3.49
C LEU A 9 -11.93 9.33 -4.79
N VAL A 10 -11.57 8.48 -5.75
CA VAL A 10 -12.15 8.47 -7.10
C VAL A 10 -12.60 7.06 -7.44
N ASP A 11 -13.90 6.83 -7.46
CA ASP A 11 -14.53 5.56 -7.83
C ASP A 11 -15.99 5.81 -8.20
N ASP A 12 -16.54 5.09 -9.16
CA ASP A 12 -17.94 5.20 -9.54
C ASP A 12 -18.87 4.29 -8.70
N GLU A 13 -18.30 3.49 -7.79
CA GLU A 13 -19.02 2.67 -6.81
C GLU A 13 -19.22 3.44 -5.48
N PRO A 14 -20.43 3.95 -5.16
CA PRO A 14 -20.66 4.78 -3.97
C PRO A 14 -20.38 4.02 -2.66
N ASP A 15 -20.72 2.72 -2.59
CA ASP A 15 -20.49 1.91 -1.40
C ASP A 15 -18.99 1.77 -1.07
N LEU A 16 -18.15 1.69 -2.10
CA LEU A 16 -16.71 1.62 -1.92
C LEU A 16 -16.12 2.97 -1.49
N LEU A 17 -16.63 4.07 -2.05
CA LEU A 17 -16.28 5.42 -1.58
C LEU A 17 -16.64 5.61 -0.11
N ASP A 18 -17.84 5.18 0.32
CA ASP A 18 -18.28 5.25 1.72
C ASP A 18 -17.34 4.47 2.65
N LEU A 19 -16.98 3.25 2.25
CA LEU A 19 -16.08 2.38 3.02
C LEU A 19 -14.68 2.98 3.17
N MET A 20 -14.13 3.48 2.08
CA MET A 20 -12.80 4.12 2.07
C MET A 20 -12.80 5.40 2.90
N GLU A 21 -13.78 6.29 2.67
CA GLU A 21 -13.89 7.55 3.42
C GLU A 21 -14.00 7.31 4.92
N LEU A 22 -14.93 6.43 5.35
CA LEU A 22 -15.09 6.08 6.77
C LEU A 22 -13.78 5.58 7.39
N THR A 23 -13.00 4.82 6.62
CA THR A 23 -11.72 4.28 7.07
C THR A 23 -10.68 5.40 7.24
N LEU A 24 -10.60 6.33 6.30
CA LEU A 24 -9.62 7.42 6.30
C LEU A 24 -9.97 8.51 7.33
N VAL A 25 -11.26 8.84 7.47
CA VAL A 25 -11.74 9.76 8.52
C VAL A 25 -11.40 9.22 9.91
N LYS A 26 -11.55 7.90 10.15
CA LYS A 26 -11.10 7.26 11.41
C LYS A 26 -9.58 7.34 11.64
N MET A 27 -8.80 7.57 10.60
CA MET A 27 -7.36 7.83 10.69
C MET A 27 -7.02 9.31 10.92
N GLY A 28 -8.02 10.20 11.00
CA GLY A 28 -7.86 11.64 11.18
C GLY A 28 -7.49 12.39 9.90
N LEU A 29 -7.84 11.84 8.74
CA LEU A 29 -7.55 12.41 7.43
C LEU A 29 -8.79 13.10 6.85
N GLU A 30 -8.58 14.15 6.07
CA GLU A 30 -9.64 14.79 5.29
C GLU A 30 -9.80 14.07 3.96
N THR A 31 -11.06 13.93 3.50
CA THR A 31 -11.37 13.23 2.26
C THR A 31 -12.32 14.04 1.40
N ASP A 32 -12.07 14.03 0.10
CA ASP A 32 -13.04 14.46 -0.92
C ASP A 32 -13.33 13.29 -1.85
N ARG A 33 -14.51 13.26 -2.46
CA ARG A 33 -14.95 12.20 -3.37
C ARG A 33 -15.07 12.74 -4.79
N ALA A 34 -14.83 11.89 -5.75
CA ALA A 34 -15.17 12.11 -7.16
C ALA A 34 -15.74 10.80 -7.72
N ALA A 35 -16.85 10.87 -8.42
CA ALA A 35 -17.52 9.71 -8.99
C ALA A 35 -17.17 9.51 -10.48
N SER A 36 -16.26 10.30 -11.03
CA SER A 36 -15.86 10.27 -12.43
C SER A 36 -14.45 10.80 -12.65
N VAL A 37 -13.85 10.46 -13.78
CA VAL A 37 -12.56 11.02 -14.20
C VAL A 37 -12.64 12.54 -14.34
N ALA A 38 -13.67 13.04 -14.98
CA ALA A 38 -13.86 14.48 -15.18
C ALA A 38 -13.94 15.25 -13.85
N GLU A 39 -14.68 14.72 -12.88
CA GLU A 39 -14.77 15.34 -11.54
C GLU A 39 -13.43 15.28 -10.81
N ALA A 40 -12.69 14.14 -10.89
CA ALA A 40 -11.39 13.99 -10.29
C ALA A 40 -10.39 15.02 -10.84
N GLN A 41 -10.35 15.20 -12.15
CA GLN A 41 -9.47 16.16 -12.82
C GLN A 41 -9.80 17.60 -12.41
N ALA A 42 -11.10 17.95 -12.34
CA ALA A 42 -11.53 19.26 -11.89
C ALA A 42 -11.09 19.53 -10.43
N ARG A 43 -11.26 18.54 -9.53
CA ARG A 43 -10.84 18.66 -8.13
C ARG A 43 -9.33 18.78 -7.97
N LEU A 44 -8.56 17.97 -8.70
CA LEU A 44 -7.09 18.01 -8.68
C LEU A 44 -6.52 19.37 -9.10
N THR A 45 -7.19 20.05 -10.01
CA THR A 45 -6.76 21.39 -10.47
C THR A 45 -7.18 22.52 -9.53
N GLN A 46 -8.24 22.35 -8.77
CA GLN A 46 -8.82 23.39 -7.89
C GLN A 46 -8.35 23.26 -6.44
N THR A 47 -8.03 22.05 -6.00
CA THR A 47 -7.74 21.75 -4.59
C THR A 47 -6.42 20.98 -4.49
N ARG A 48 -5.64 21.29 -3.46
CA ARG A 48 -4.40 20.55 -3.17
C ARG A 48 -4.72 19.29 -2.37
N TYR A 49 -4.20 18.17 -2.85
CA TYR A 49 -4.28 16.88 -2.19
C TYR A 49 -2.89 16.34 -1.87
N ASP A 50 -2.80 15.52 -0.83
CA ASP A 50 -1.57 14.84 -0.41
C ASP A 50 -1.49 13.41 -0.97
N LEU A 51 -2.65 12.86 -1.40
CA LEU A 51 -2.77 11.55 -2.04
C LEU A 51 -4.06 11.51 -2.84
N CYS A 52 -4.06 10.78 -3.96
CA CYS A 52 -5.25 10.42 -4.71
C CYS A 52 -5.35 8.88 -4.78
N LEU A 53 -6.53 8.34 -4.49
CA LEU A 53 -6.88 6.94 -4.69
C LEU A 53 -7.91 6.88 -5.82
N THR A 54 -7.60 6.19 -6.92
CA THR A 54 -8.49 6.15 -8.08
C THR A 54 -8.77 4.71 -8.51
N ASP A 55 -10.01 4.40 -8.90
CA ASP A 55 -10.26 3.17 -9.63
C ASP A 55 -9.53 3.21 -10.98
N MET A 56 -9.15 2.04 -11.46
CA MET A 56 -8.55 1.85 -12.78
C MET A 56 -9.57 2.06 -13.90
N ARG A 57 -10.82 1.70 -13.68
CA ARG A 57 -11.89 1.77 -14.69
C ARG A 57 -13.11 2.43 -14.11
N MET A 58 -13.53 3.50 -14.75
CA MET A 58 -14.75 4.23 -14.42
C MET A 58 -15.64 4.34 -15.67
N THR A 59 -16.89 4.70 -15.47
CA THR A 59 -17.88 4.79 -16.55
C THR A 59 -17.53 5.83 -17.63
N ASP A 60 -16.77 6.86 -17.28
CA ASP A 60 -16.40 7.98 -18.16
C ASP A 60 -14.93 7.95 -18.62
N GLY A 61 -14.11 6.99 -18.16
CA GLY A 61 -12.70 6.91 -18.55
C GLY A 61 -11.87 5.96 -17.69
N GLU A 62 -10.56 6.13 -17.75
CA GLU A 62 -9.61 5.29 -17.03
C GLU A 62 -8.84 6.07 -15.95
N GLY A 63 -8.51 5.40 -14.85
CA GLY A 63 -7.66 5.95 -13.79
C GLY A 63 -6.29 6.42 -14.27
N LEU A 64 -5.82 5.95 -15.44
CA LEU A 64 -4.60 6.42 -16.07
C LEU A 64 -4.65 7.91 -16.41
N GLU A 65 -5.82 8.44 -16.75
CA GLU A 65 -6.03 9.86 -17.05
C GLU A 65 -5.93 10.71 -15.76
N VAL A 66 -6.41 10.16 -14.65
CA VAL A 66 -6.26 10.79 -13.33
C VAL A 66 -4.78 10.85 -12.92
N ILE A 67 -4.01 9.75 -13.16
CA ILE A 67 -2.56 9.71 -12.91
C ILE A 67 -1.85 10.76 -13.75
N ALA A 68 -2.15 10.85 -15.04
CA ALA A 68 -1.54 11.82 -15.93
C ALA A 68 -1.79 13.25 -15.47
N THR A 69 -3.04 13.58 -15.08
CA THR A 69 -3.42 14.89 -14.56
C THR A 69 -2.68 15.20 -13.26
N ALA A 70 -2.68 14.29 -12.29
CA ALA A 70 -2.01 14.48 -11.00
C ALA A 70 -0.50 14.68 -11.13
N SER A 71 0.12 13.98 -12.09
CA SER A 71 1.56 14.07 -12.38
C SER A 71 1.95 15.39 -13.08
N ALA A 72 1.03 15.98 -13.85
CA ALA A 72 1.26 17.21 -14.61
C ALA A 72 1.08 18.49 -13.76
N LEU A 73 0.60 18.38 -12.53
CA LEU A 73 0.44 19.52 -11.63
C LEU A 73 1.80 20.12 -11.23
N ALA A 74 1.83 21.42 -10.95
CA ALA A 74 3.04 22.10 -10.45
C ALA A 74 3.61 21.47 -9.17
N ASN A 75 2.73 20.90 -8.33
CA ASN A 75 3.08 20.02 -7.23
C ASN A 75 2.42 18.66 -7.48
N PRO A 76 3.14 17.68 -8.04
CA PRO A 76 2.57 16.38 -8.35
C PRO A 76 1.96 15.70 -7.12
N VAL A 77 0.77 15.16 -7.30
CA VAL A 77 0.06 14.41 -6.25
C VAL A 77 0.35 12.91 -6.46
N PRO A 78 0.83 12.20 -5.43
CA PRO A 78 0.98 10.75 -5.53
C PRO A 78 -0.39 10.09 -5.74
N VAL A 79 -0.46 9.16 -6.71
CA VAL A 79 -1.70 8.44 -7.03
C VAL A 79 -1.50 6.96 -6.76
N ALA A 80 -2.43 6.33 -6.05
CA ALA A 80 -2.52 4.88 -5.97
C ALA A 80 -3.80 4.40 -6.68
N VAL A 81 -3.68 3.27 -7.38
CA VAL A 81 -4.76 2.72 -8.19
C VAL A 81 -5.45 1.58 -7.47
N ILE A 82 -6.78 1.56 -7.54
CA ILE A 82 -7.61 0.45 -7.11
C ILE A 82 -7.99 -0.34 -8.36
N THR A 83 -7.81 -1.66 -8.37
CA THR A 83 -8.04 -2.47 -9.56
C THR A 83 -8.75 -3.78 -9.22
N ALA A 84 -9.59 -4.27 -10.13
CA ALA A 84 -10.25 -5.54 -9.94
C ALA A 84 -9.24 -6.70 -9.87
N TYR A 85 -9.55 -7.67 -9.01
CA TYR A 85 -8.74 -8.88 -8.79
C TYR A 85 -8.51 -9.64 -10.11
N GLY A 86 -7.26 -10.06 -10.35
CA GLY A 86 -6.90 -10.90 -11.51
C GLY A 86 -6.30 -10.16 -12.70
N ASN A 87 -6.18 -8.84 -12.69
CA ASN A 87 -5.61 -8.09 -13.80
C ASN A 87 -4.23 -7.49 -13.46
N ALA A 88 -3.22 -8.37 -13.34
CA ALA A 88 -1.82 -7.94 -13.13
C ALA A 88 -1.34 -6.95 -14.20
N GLY A 89 -1.90 -7.01 -15.42
CA GLY A 89 -1.60 -6.07 -16.49
C GLY A 89 -1.98 -4.63 -16.15
N ASN A 90 -3.12 -4.41 -15.51
CA ASN A 90 -3.57 -3.09 -15.09
C ASN A 90 -2.69 -2.50 -13.98
N ALA A 91 -2.29 -3.30 -13.01
CA ALA A 91 -1.36 -2.86 -11.96
C ALA A 91 0.00 -2.43 -12.54
N VAL A 92 0.54 -3.22 -13.47
CA VAL A 92 1.79 -2.90 -14.16
C VAL A 92 1.64 -1.66 -15.04
N ALA A 93 0.51 -1.50 -15.73
CA ALA A 93 0.22 -0.30 -16.54
C ALA A 93 0.14 0.96 -15.66
N ALA A 94 -0.54 0.88 -14.52
CA ALA A 94 -0.64 1.97 -13.56
C ALA A 94 0.73 2.41 -13.03
N LEU A 95 1.57 1.46 -12.60
CA LEU A 95 2.91 1.75 -12.10
C LEU A 95 3.81 2.36 -13.20
N LYS A 96 3.71 1.87 -14.44
CA LYS A 96 4.42 2.46 -15.61
C LYS A 96 3.94 3.87 -15.94
N ALA A 97 2.67 4.15 -15.69
CA ALA A 97 2.09 5.50 -15.88
C ALA A 97 2.45 6.47 -14.75
N GLY A 98 3.14 6.02 -13.71
CA GLY A 98 3.59 6.85 -12.59
C GLY A 98 2.76 6.72 -11.32
N ALA A 99 1.89 5.71 -11.21
CA ALA A 99 1.22 5.42 -9.94
C ALA A 99 2.25 5.07 -8.87
N PHE A 100 2.01 5.57 -7.65
CA PHE A 100 2.83 5.29 -6.48
C PHE A 100 2.71 3.83 -6.04
N ASP A 101 1.48 3.29 -6.06
CA ASP A 101 1.17 1.94 -5.65
C ASP A 101 -0.20 1.50 -6.19
N TYR A 102 -0.62 0.27 -5.90
CA TYR A 102 -1.95 -0.23 -6.26
C TYR A 102 -2.58 -1.08 -5.15
N LEU A 103 -3.91 -1.17 -5.14
CA LEU A 103 -4.71 -2.06 -4.30
C LEU A 103 -5.63 -2.92 -5.17
N ALA A 104 -5.78 -4.20 -4.81
CA ALA A 104 -6.74 -5.08 -5.46
C ALA A 104 -8.13 -4.97 -4.81
N LYS A 105 -9.20 -4.94 -5.62
CA LYS A 105 -10.59 -5.15 -5.16
C LYS A 105 -10.81 -6.67 -4.91
N PRO A 106 -11.45 -7.08 -3.82
CA PRO A 106 -12.05 -6.26 -2.77
C PRO A 106 -11.02 -5.59 -1.88
N VAL A 107 -11.23 -4.31 -1.57
CA VAL A 107 -10.27 -3.49 -0.83
C VAL A 107 -10.17 -3.96 0.62
N ALA A 108 -9.02 -4.53 0.98
CA ALA A 108 -8.73 -4.88 2.36
C ALA A 108 -8.34 -3.62 3.15
N LEU A 109 -9.11 -3.30 4.19
CA LEU A 109 -8.94 -2.04 4.95
C LEU A 109 -7.55 -1.90 5.58
N ASP A 110 -6.92 -2.99 5.97
CA ASP A 110 -5.56 -2.95 6.52
C ASP A 110 -4.51 -2.62 5.46
N GLN A 111 -4.71 -3.09 4.21
CA GLN A 111 -3.87 -2.73 3.08
C GLN A 111 -4.06 -1.25 2.70
N LEU A 112 -5.31 -0.77 2.68
CA LEU A 112 -5.62 0.65 2.46
C LEU A 112 -4.92 1.52 3.51
N ARG A 113 -5.02 1.18 4.80
CA ARG A 113 -4.35 1.93 5.87
C ARG A 113 -2.83 1.93 5.72
N ALA A 114 -2.24 0.80 5.37
CA ALA A 114 -0.80 0.67 5.18
C ALA A 114 -0.31 1.52 3.99
N LEU A 115 -1.03 1.47 2.87
CA LEU A 115 -0.73 2.25 1.67
C LEU A 115 -0.78 3.75 1.98
N VAL A 116 -1.86 4.23 2.60
CA VAL A 116 -2.03 5.65 2.93
C VAL A 116 -0.95 6.14 3.89
N LYS A 117 -0.61 5.38 4.93
CA LYS A 117 0.50 5.71 5.83
C LYS A 117 1.83 5.82 5.09
N SER A 118 2.09 4.90 4.17
CA SER A 118 3.31 4.91 3.35
C SER A 118 3.36 6.15 2.44
N ALA A 119 2.26 6.48 1.76
CA ALA A 119 2.17 7.61 0.86
C ALA A 119 2.37 8.96 1.58
N LEU A 120 1.72 9.12 2.73
CA LEU A 120 1.78 10.35 3.52
C LEU A 120 3.01 10.44 4.43
N LYS A 121 3.87 9.41 4.44
CA LYS A 121 5.03 9.31 5.36
C LYS A 121 4.64 9.56 6.82
N ILE A 122 3.41 9.17 7.19
CA ILE A 122 2.93 9.29 8.56
C ILE A 122 3.74 8.31 9.41
N PRO A 123 4.51 8.76 10.41
CA PRO A 123 5.16 7.86 11.33
C PRO A 123 4.09 6.96 11.96
N GLU A 124 4.33 5.66 12.02
CA GLU A 124 3.48 4.81 12.83
C GLU A 124 3.54 5.39 14.25
N ALA A 125 2.43 5.98 14.71
CA ALA A 125 2.30 6.38 16.10
C ALA A 125 2.68 5.15 16.92
N THR A 126 3.74 5.29 17.67
CA THR A 126 4.34 4.28 18.54
C THR A 126 3.24 3.61 19.37
N ARG A 127 2.69 2.52 18.84
CA ARG A 127 2.09 1.52 19.71
C ARG A 127 3.30 0.81 20.30
N SER A 128 3.45 1.08 21.60
CA SER A 128 4.42 0.47 22.49
C SER A 128 4.83 -0.95 22.07
N ASP A 129 6.13 -1.13 21.89
CA ASP A 129 6.93 -2.35 22.05
C ASP A 129 6.27 -3.72 21.88
N ALA A 130 5.62 -3.94 20.75
CA ALA A 130 5.52 -5.26 20.17
C ALA A 130 5.36 -5.05 18.66
N SER A 131 6.46 -5.03 17.95
CA SER A 131 6.41 -5.07 16.48
C SER A 131 5.58 -6.30 16.08
N PRO A 132 4.36 -6.15 15.49
CA PRO A 132 3.55 -7.31 15.08
C PRO A 132 4.20 -8.11 13.95
N ARG A 133 5.43 -7.75 13.59
CA ARG A 133 6.22 -8.30 12.48
C ARG A 133 7.39 -9.14 12.94
N ASP A 134 7.46 -9.47 14.22
CA ASP A 134 8.48 -10.40 14.70
C ASP A 134 7.89 -11.78 14.95
N LEU A 135 8.71 -12.81 14.80
CA LEU A 135 8.33 -14.18 15.12
C LEU A 135 8.07 -14.28 16.62
N ILE A 136 6.81 -14.30 17.03
CA ILE A 136 6.40 -14.38 18.43
C ILE A 136 6.38 -15.84 18.87
N GLY A 137 6.84 -16.12 20.08
CA GLY A 137 6.83 -17.45 20.67
C GLY A 137 8.12 -17.77 21.43
N HIS A 138 8.00 -18.45 22.55
CA HIS A 138 9.13 -18.86 23.41
C HIS A 138 9.36 -20.38 23.39
N SER A 139 8.65 -21.14 22.52
CA SER A 139 8.87 -22.57 22.37
C SER A 139 10.27 -22.88 21.87
N ALA A 140 10.78 -24.05 22.17
CA ALA A 140 12.08 -24.53 21.70
C ALA A 140 12.15 -24.50 20.16
N THR A 141 11.06 -24.86 19.47
CA THR A 141 10.94 -24.80 18.00
C THR A 141 11.08 -23.38 17.48
N MET A 142 10.50 -22.38 18.14
CA MET A 142 10.62 -20.97 17.72
C MET A 142 12.01 -20.41 17.96
N GLN A 143 12.69 -20.87 19.00
CA GLN A 143 14.08 -20.50 19.25
C GLN A 143 15.01 -21.08 18.16
N ASP A 144 14.79 -22.33 17.76
CA ASP A 144 15.54 -22.98 16.67
C ASP A 144 15.31 -22.27 15.33
N ILE A 145 14.05 -21.93 15.00
CA ILE A 145 13.71 -21.14 13.80
C ILE A 145 14.45 -19.80 13.79
N ARG A 146 14.48 -19.08 14.92
CA ARG A 146 15.20 -17.80 15.02
C ARG A 146 16.71 -17.97 14.82
N ALA A 147 17.30 -19.03 15.38
CA ALA A 147 18.72 -19.33 15.20
C ALA A 147 19.04 -19.66 13.73
N ARG A 148 18.18 -20.42 13.05
CA ARG A 148 18.31 -20.72 11.62
C ARG A 148 18.18 -19.46 10.76
N ILE A 149 17.21 -18.59 11.05
CA ILE A 149 17.04 -17.30 10.37
C ILE A 149 18.29 -16.43 10.51
N ALA A 150 18.84 -16.31 11.72
CA ALA A 150 20.06 -15.53 11.96
C ALA A 150 21.27 -16.07 11.19
N LYS A 151 21.35 -17.40 11.03
CA LYS A 151 22.40 -18.07 10.24
C LYS A 151 22.22 -17.83 8.75
N LEU A 152 20.98 -17.95 8.23
CA LEU A 152 20.65 -17.75 6.82
C LEU A 152 20.82 -16.28 6.40
N ALA A 153 20.51 -15.33 7.26
CA ALA A 153 20.65 -13.91 6.99
C ALA A 153 22.09 -13.48 6.64
N ARG A 154 23.09 -14.24 7.10
CA ARG A 154 24.52 -13.98 6.80
C ARG A 154 24.97 -14.55 5.44
N THR A 155 24.13 -15.35 4.80
CA THR A 155 24.43 -15.95 3.49
C THR A 155 23.81 -15.12 2.37
N GLN A 156 24.41 -15.19 1.17
CA GLN A 156 23.81 -14.58 -0.04
C GLN A 156 23.09 -15.63 -0.90
N ALA A 157 22.91 -16.84 -0.40
CA ALA A 157 22.24 -17.90 -1.12
C ALA A 157 20.72 -17.65 -1.19
N PRO A 158 20.06 -18.06 -2.27
CA PRO A 158 18.60 -18.06 -2.34
C PRO A 158 18.01 -18.90 -1.21
N VAL A 159 17.01 -18.36 -0.51
CA VAL A 159 16.33 -19.04 0.60
C VAL A 159 14.91 -19.40 0.18
N HIS A 160 14.57 -20.69 0.26
CA HIS A 160 13.23 -21.19 0.02
C HIS A 160 12.53 -21.46 1.35
N ILE A 161 11.37 -20.81 1.57
CA ILE A 161 10.58 -20.94 2.81
C ILE A 161 9.25 -21.62 2.47
N THR A 162 9.01 -22.79 3.03
CA THR A 162 7.78 -23.57 2.85
C THR A 162 6.95 -23.62 4.12
N GLY A 163 5.66 -23.86 3.97
CA GLY A 163 4.71 -24.01 5.09
C GLY A 163 3.28 -23.70 4.65
N GLU A 164 2.32 -24.03 5.50
CA GLU A 164 0.89 -23.80 5.27
C GLU A 164 0.55 -22.31 5.16
N SER A 165 -0.62 -21.99 4.59
CA SER A 165 -1.11 -20.61 4.54
C SER A 165 -1.24 -20.05 5.95
N GLY A 166 -0.80 -18.80 6.16
CA GLY A 166 -0.84 -18.18 7.50
C GLY A 166 0.29 -18.59 8.46
N SER A 167 1.18 -19.51 8.11
CA SER A 167 2.26 -20.00 8.99
C SER A 167 3.41 -19.01 9.26
N GLY A 168 3.30 -17.74 8.79
CA GLY A 168 4.31 -16.71 9.03
C GLY A 168 5.51 -16.73 8.10
N LYS A 169 5.43 -17.35 6.92
CA LYS A 169 6.51 -17.37 5.91
C LYS A 169 7.04 -16.00 5.56
N GLU A 170 6.14 -15.02 5.39
CA GLU A 170 6.52 -13.65 5.08
C GLU A 170 7.27 -12.99 6.24
N LEU A 171 6.87 -13.25 7.48
CA LEU A 171 7.56 -12.74 8.66
C LEU A 171 9.00 -13.30 8.74
N ALA A 172 9.19 -14.58 8.41
CA ALA A 172 10.51 -15.21 8.36
C ALA A 172 11.36 -14.55 7.26
N ALA A 173 10.82 -14.33 6.05
CA ALA A 173 11.52 -13.69 4.94
C ALA A 173 11.94 -12.25 5.27
N ARG A 174 11.02 -11.44 5.83
CA ARG A 174 11.31 -10.07 6.28
C ARG A 174 12.38 -10.04 7.37
N ARG A 175 12.38 -11.01 8.28
CA ARG A 175 13.40 -11.10 9.33
C ARG A 175 14.76 -11.49 8.76
N ILE A 176 14.84 -12.41 7.81
CA ILE A 176 16.09 -12.74 7.09
C ILE A 176 16.65 -11.49 6.41
N HIS A 177 15.79 -10.72 5.71
CA HIS A 177 16.20 -9.48 5.06
C HIS A 177 16.74 -8.45 6.05
N ARG A 178 16.05 -8.20 7.17
CA ARG A 178 16.46 -7.22 8.20
C ARG A 178 17.78 -7.58 8.89
N LEU A 179 18.08 -8.86 9.03
CA LEU A 179 19.33 -9.35 9.64
C LEU A 179 20.45 -9.55 8.62
N GLY A 180 20.15 -9.42 7.33
CA GLY A 180 21.08 -9.67 6.23
C GLY A 180 21.86 -8.43 5.80
N ASN A 181 22.84 -8.66 4.92
CA ASN A 181 23.73 -7.61 4.40
C ASN A 181 23.01 -6.59 3.48
N ARG A 182 21.72 -6.76 3.23
CA ARG A 182 20.88 -5.88 2.41
C ARG A 182 19.74 -5.24 3.21
N ALA A 183 19.89 -5.15 4.53
CA ALA A 183 18.89 -4.59 5.42
C ALA A 183 18.57 -3.10 5.11
N ASP A 184 19.51 -2.41 4.49
CA ASP A 184 19.40 -1.02 4.01
C ASP A 184 18.66 -0.90 2.67
N LYS A 185 18.40 -2.00 1.98
CA LYS A 185 17.70 -2.02 0.68
C LYS A 185 16.20 -2.30 0.85
N PRO A 186 15.34 -1.86 -0.07
CA PRO A 186 13.93 -2.13 0.00
C PRO A 186 13.62 -3.64 -0.07
N PHE A 187 12.72 -4.12 0.78
CA PHE A 187 12.17 -5.47 0.68
C PHE A 187 10.99 -5.46 -0.30
N VAL A 188 11.16 -6.07 -1.45
CA VAL A 188 10.12 -6.15 -2.48
C VAL A 188 9.45 -7.52 -2.40
N ALA A 189 8.18 -7.55 -2.01
CA ALA A 189 7.36 -8.76 -2.02
C ALA A 189 6.62 -8.86 -3.37
N VAL A 190 6.79 -10.00 -4.07
CA VAL A 190 6.08 -10.29 -5.32
C VAL A 190 5.21 -11.52 -5.09
N ASN A 191 3.92 -11.41 -5.32
CA ASN A 191 3.00 -12.54 -5.28
C ASN A 191 2.82 -13.07 -6.71
N CYS A 192 3.19 -14.33 -6.93
CA CYS A 192 3.18 -14.99 -8.25
C CYS A 192 2.06 -16.01 -8.41
N GLY A 193 1.10 -16.10 -7.45
CA GLY A 193 0.03 -17.09 -7.49
C GLY A 193 -1.34 -16.51 -7.37
#